data_c21d786e41fe2fa26b7c5eea66507626
#
_entry.id   c21d786e41fe2fa26b7c5eea66507626
#
_cell.length_a   1.000
_cell.length_b   1.000
_cell.length_c   1.000
_cell.angle_alpha   90.00
_cell.angle_beta   90.00
_cell.angle_gamma   90.00
#
_symmetry.space_group_name_H-M   'P 1'
#
loop_
_entity.id
_entity.type
_entity.pdbx_description
1 polymer ?
#
loop_
_entity_poly.entity_id
_entity_poly.type
_entity_poly.pdbx_seq_one_letter_code
_entity_poly.pdbx_strand_id
1 'polypeptide(L)'
;MRLRNIPGAQDAILESPYVVQEPQIKKGHWGEVFVKKQPLHIEVGMGKGRFLMDLARLHPDINYIGIEMYDSVLLRALQKREELEENGEVYSNLFFMRVDARLLPEIFEKGEVDKIYLNFSDPWPKARHAKRRLTSREFLARYDQILVQDGKVEFKLSLIHI
;
A
#
# COMPACT_ATOMS: atom_id res chain seq x y z
N MET A 1 6.58 16.91 -7.23
CA MET A 1 7.59 16.68 -6.17
C MET A 1 8.81 16.00 -6.76
N ARG A 2 9.96 16.50 -6.47
CA ARG A 2 11.20 15.89 -6.94
C ARG A 2 11.65 14.84 -5.94
N LEU A 3 11.65 13.59 -6.37
CA LEU A 3 12.09 12.48 -5.53
C LEU A 3 13.62 12.43 -5.56
N ARG A 4 14.21 12.29 -4.37
CA ARG A 4 15.64 12.10 -4.25
C ARG A 4 15.96 10.63 -4.18
N ASN A 5 16.96 10.20 -4.91
CA ASN A 5 17.52 8.87 -4.74
C ASN A 5 18.27 8.83 -3.40
N ILE A 6 17.92 7.89 -2.54
CA ILE A 6 18.58 7.72 -1.23
C ILE A 6 19.51 6.51 -1.35
N PRO A 7 20.83 6.68 -1.18
CA PRO A 7 21.75 5.56 -1.20
C PRO A 7 21.37 4.49 -0.17
N GLY A 8 21.44 3.22 -0.57
CA GLY A 8 21.10 2.10 0.32
C GLY A 8 19.61 1.81 0.48
N ALA A 9 18.73 2.60 -0.14
CA ALA A 9 17.29 2.40 0.00
C ALA A 9 16.85 1.02 -0.51
N GLN A 10 17.35 0.59 -1.66
CA GLN A 10 17.01 -0.71 -2.22
C GLN A 10 17.45 -1.86 -1.31
N ASP A 11 18.64 -1.79 -0.76
CA ASP A 11 19.15 -2.81 0.14
C ASP A 11 18.32 -2.88 1.42
N ALA A 12 17.99 -1.72 1.99
CA ALA A 12 17.16 -1.65 3.19
C ALA A 12 15.78 -2.28 2.96
N ILE A 13 15.18 -2.05 1.79
CA ILE A 13 13.89 -2.63 1.42
C ILE A 13 13.99 -4.14 1.27
N LEU A 14 15.04 -4.63 0.60
CA LEU A 14 15.25 -6.06 0.39
C LEU A 14 15.51 -6.83 1.69
N GLU A 15 16.09 -6.17 2.68
CA GLU A 15 16.42 -6.77 3.98
C GLU A 15 15.32 -6.60 5.04
N SER A 16 14.34 -5.74 4.79
CA SER A 16 13.33 -5.44 5.79
C SER A 16 12.34 -6.59 5.99
N PRO A 17 12.11 -7.02 7.24
CA PRO A 17 11.08 -8.02 7.54
C PRO A 17 9.66 -7.50 7.36
N TYR A 18 9.49 -6.18 7.22
CA TYR A 18 8.18 -5.55 7.05
C TYR A 18 7.76 -5.42 5.59
N VAL A 19 8.67 -5.72 4.66
CA VAL A 19 8.41 -5.68 3.23
C VAL A 19 8.20 -7.08 2.70
N VAL A 20 7.07 -7.33 2.07
CA VAL A 20 6.80 -8.61 1.42
C VAL A 20 7.63 -8.67 0.14
N GLN A 21 8.58 -9.58 0.11
CA GLN A 21 9.41 -9.84 -1.07
C GLN A 21 8.65 -10.76 -2.02
N GLU A 22 8.86 -10.59 -3.32
CA GLU A 22 8.23 -11.42 -4.35
C GLU A 22 6.72 -11.59 -4.13
N PRO A 23 5.95 -10.48 -4.08
CA PRO A 23 4.53 -10.55 -3.70
C PRO A 23 3.66 -11.38 -4.65
N GLN A 24 4.09 -11.60 -5.90
CA GLN A 24 3.36 -12.42 -6.86
C GLN A 24 3.19 -13.87 -6.39
N ILE A 25 4.14 -14.37 -5.59
CA ILE A 25 4.08 -15.73 -5.03
C ILE A 25 2.94 -15.85 -4.01
N LYS A 26 2.55 -14.74 -3.42
CA LYS A 26 1.50 -14.72 -2.38
C LYS A 26 0.08 -14.72 -2.94
N LYS A 27 -0.09 -14.58 -4.26
CA LYS A 27 -1.41 -14.55 -4.88
C LYS A 27 -2.22 -15.79 -4.50
N GLY A 28 -3.40 -15.59 -3.93
CA GLY A 28 -4.26 -16.64 -3.42
C GLY A 28 -3.92 -17.07 -1.99
N HIS A 29 -2.83 -16.57 -1.40
CA HIS A 29 -2.30 -17.00 -0.10
C HIS A 29 -2.03 -15.85 0.87
N TRP A 30 -2.61 -14.69 0.62
CA TRP A 30 -2.36 -13.51 1.46
C TRP A 30 -2.81 -13.68 2.91
N GLY A 31 -3.81 -14.52 3.15
CA GLY A 31 -4.24 -14.85 4.51
C GLY A 31 -3.15 -15.51 5.37
N GLU A 32 -2.16 -16.13 4.73
CA GLU A 32 -1.07 -16.83 5.42
C GLU A 32 0.11 -15.89 5.76
N VAL A 33 0.13 -14.69 5.21
CA VAL A 33 1.20 -13.71 5.44
C VAL A 33 1.12 -13.11 6.84
N PHE A 34 -0.08 -13.00 7.38
CA PHE A 34 -0.35 -12.36 8.67
C PHE A 34 -0.49 -13.40 9.78
N VAL A 35 -0.27 -12.97 11.02
CA VAL A 35 -0.44 -13.81 12.21
C VAL A 35 -1.89 -14.30 12.33
N LYS A 36 -2.85 -13.43 12.01
CA LYS A 36 -4.27 -13.76 12.06
C LYS A 36 -4.91 -13.55 10.70
N LYS A 37 -5.83 -14.44 10.33
CA LYS A 37 -6.64 -14.27 9.13
C LYS A 37 -7.75 -13.28 9.44
N GLN A 38 -7.71 -12.12 8.82
CA GLN A 38 -8.61 -11.00 9.05
C GLN A 38 -8.92 -10.34 7.70
N PRO A 39 -9.94 -9.46 7.62
CA PRO A 39 -10.15 -8.67 6.41
C PRO A 39 -8.87 -7.93 6.03
N LEU A 40 -8.61 -7.82 4.73
CA LEU A 40 -7.41 -7.17 4.20
C LEU A 40 -7.77 -5.86 3.55
N HIS A 41 -7.23 -4.76 4.06
CA HIS A 41 -7.33 -3.43 3.46
C HIS A 41 -5.96 -3.03 2.93
N ILE A 42 -5.93 -2.45 1.75
CA ILE A 42 -4.67 -1.98 1.17
C ILE A 42 -4.74 -0.49 0.90
N GLU A 43 -3.58 0.17 0.99
CA GLU A 43 -3.44 1.55 0.53
C GLU A 43 -2.49 1.56 -0.66
N VAL A 44 -2.95 2.08 -1.80
CA VAL A 44 -2.16 2.22 -3.02
C VAL A 44 -1.61 3.63 -3.10
N GLY A 45 -0.29 3.74 -3.21
CA GLY A 45 0.38 5.03 -3.15
C GLY A 45 0.44 5.56 -1.71
N MET A 46 0.91 4.73 -0.80
CA MET A 46 0.86 5.02 0.64
C MET A 46 1.76 6.17 1.09
N GLY A 47 2.71 6.60 0.26
CA GLY A 47 3.66 7.63 0.65
C GLY A 47 4.50 7.18 1.84
N LYS A 48 4.61 8.04 2.86
CA LYS A 48 5.37 7.75 4.07
C LYS A 48 4.64 6.83 5.05
N GLY A 49 3.46 6.34 4.68
CA GLY A 49 2.74 5.32 5.45
C GLY A 49 2.04 5.76 6.71
N ARG A 50 1.99 7.06 7.00
CA ARG A 50 1.43 7.56 8.25
C ARG A 50 -0.05 7.22 8.43
N PHE A 51 -0.85 7.42 7.38
CA PHE A 51 -2.27 7.09 7.40
C PHE A 51 -2.48 5.61 7.71
N LEU A 52 -1.74 4.76 7.04
CA LEU A 52 -1.89 3.32 7.20
C LEU A 52 -1.40 2.83 8.57
N MET A 53 -0.33 3.42 9.09
CA MET A 53 0.15 3.10 10.43
C MET A 53 -0.88 3.46 11.50
N ASP A 54 -1.53 4.63 11.36
CA ASP A 54 -2.60 5.02 12.27
C ASP A 54 -3.78 4.04 12.22
N LEU A 55 -4.19 3.63 11.01
CA LEU A 55 -5.26 2.65 10.85
C LEU A 55 -4.89 1.30 11.47
N ALA A 56 -3.68 0.82 11.23
CA ALA A 56 -3.23 -0.47 11.76
C ALA A 56 -3.23 -0.49 13.29
N ARG A 57 -2.82 0.63 13.90
CA ARG A 57 -2.82 0.78 15.35
C ARG A 57 -4.24 0.83 15.91
N LEU A 58 -5.14 1.52 15.24
CA LEU A 58 -6.53 1.71 15.70
C LEU A 58 -7.40 0.48 15.45
N HIS A 59 -7.04 -0.35 14.46
CA HIS A 59 -7.85 -1.48 14.04
C HIS A 59 -7.00 -2.77 14.00
N PRO A 60 -6.67 -3.35 15.16
CA PRO A 60 -5.88 -4.58 15.20
C PRO A 60 -6.61 -5.81 14.63
N ASP A 61 -7.91 -5.71 14.40
CA ASP A 61 -8.76 -6.74 13.82
C ASP A 61 -8.79 -6.72 12.28
N ILE A 62 -8.04 -5.83 11.66
CA ILE A 62 -7.93 -5.70 10.20
C ILE A 62 -6.46 -5.81 9.81
N ASN A 63 -6.17 -6.55 8.74
CA ASN A 63 -4.84 -6.62 8.17
C ASN A 63 -4.65 -5.52 7.13
N TYR A 64 -3.47 -4.94 7.07
CA TYR A 64 -3.15 -3.83 6.18
C TYR A 64 -1.89 -4.09 5.37
N ILE A 65 -1.91 -3.68 4.10
CA ILE A 65 -0.73 -3.66 3.23
C ILE A 65 -0.63 -2.28 2.60
N GLY A 66 0.55 -1.66 2.75
CA GLY A 66 0.87 -0.41 2.08
C GLY A 66 1.69 -0.67 0.82
N ILE A 67 1.32 -0.03 -0.27
CA ILE A 67 1.96 -0.19 -1.58
C ILE A 67 2.56 1.13 -1.99
N GLU A 68 3.87 1.12 -2.28
CA GLU A 68 4.61 2.29 -2.73
C GLU A 68 5.65 1.85 -3.76
N MET A 69 5.70 2.53 -4.91
CA MET A 69 6.62 2.13 -5.97
C MET A 69 7.99 2.83 -5.90
N TYR A 70 8.11 3.90 -5.12
CA TYR A 70 9.36 4.67 -5.00
C TYR A 70 10.15 4.25 -3.77
N ASP A 71 11.37 3.77 -4.00
CA ASP A 71 12.26 3.28 -2.95
C ASP A 71 12.48 4.28 -1.82
N SER A 72 12.77 5.53 -2.17
CA SER A 72 13.07 6.57 -1.19
C SER A 72 11.88 6.89 -0.30
N VAL A 73 10.67 6.82 -0.83
CA VAL A 73 9.44 7.08 -0.08
C VAL A 73 9.14 5.89 0.83
N LEU A 74 9.27 4.67 0.32
CA LEU A 74 9.06 3.46 1.11
C LEU A 74 10.08 3.39 2.27
N LEU A 75 11.33 3.76 2.02
CA LEU A 75 12.35 3.79 3.06
C LEU A 75 11.93 4.68 4.23
N ARG A 76 11.34 5.85 3.93
CA ARG A 76 10.84 6.75 5.00
C ARG A 76 9.74 6.09 5.83
N ALA A 77 8.86 5.34 5.20
CA ALA A 77 7.83 4.59 5.91
C ALA A 77 8.43 3.52 6.82
N LEU A 78 9.45 2.79 6.35
CA LEU A 78 10.14 1.79 7.14
C LEU A 78 10.84 2.42 8.36
N GLN A 79 11.51 3.55 8.16
CA GLN A 79 12.18 4.27 9.25
C GLN A 79 11.18 4.74 10.30
N LYS A 80 10.03 5.23 9.87
CA LYS A 80 8.97 5.67 10.77
C LYS A 80 8.39 4.51 11.57
N ARG A 81 8.17 3.37 10.93
CA ARG A 81 7.68 2.16 11.61
C ARG A 81 8.67 1.69 12.67
N GLU A 82 9.96 1.64 12.33
CA GLU A 82 11.00 1.24 13.29
C GLU A 82 11.02 2.17 14.50
N GLU A 83 10.93 3.49 14.28
CA GLU A 83 10.87 4.49 15.35
C GLU A 83 9.66 4.26 16.25
N LEU A 84 8.48 4.01 15.68
CA LEU A 84 7.26 3.78 16.45
C LEU A 84 7.33 2.47 17.24
N GLU A 85 7.91 1.42 16.67
CA GLU A 85 8.08 0.14 17.37
C GLU A 85 9.06 0.27 18.54
N GLU A 86 10.13 1.06 18.39
CA GLU A 86 11.04 1.37 19.48
C GLU A 86 10.33 2.08 20.63
N ASN A 87 9.27 2.83 20.32
CA ASN A 87 8.44 3.52 21.30
C ASN A 87 7.29 2.65 21.85
N GLY A 88 7.29 1.36 21.54
CA GLY A 88 6.32 0.42 22.11
C GLY A 88 5.09 0.14 21.27
N GLU A 89 4.97 0.74 20.06
CA GLU A 89 3.87 0.43 19.16
C GLU A 89 4.05 -0.95 18.53
N VAL A 90 2.94 -1.64 18.23
CA VAL A 90 2.96 -2.96 17.62
C VAL A 90 2.14 -2.96 16.33
N TYR A 91 2.73 -3.46 15.24
CA TYR A 91 2.12 -3.49 13.91
C TYR A 91 2.16 -4.89 13.28
N SER A 92 1.75 -5.91 14.04
CA SER A 92 1.71 -7.29 13.52
C SER A 92 0.72 -7.47 12.36
N ASN A 93 -0.20 -6.52 12.19
CA ASN A 93 -1.21 -6.51 11.14
C ASN A 93 -0.85 -5.60 9.95
N LEU A 94 0.42 -5.22 9.79
CA LEU A 94 0.84 -4.28 8.75
C LEU A 94 2.11 -4.76 8.06
N PHE A 95 2.05 -4.84 6.73
CA PHE A 95 3.21 -5.06 5.87
C PHE A 95 3.22 -4.04 4.75
N PHE A 96 4.38 -3.91 4.11
CA PHE A 96 4.57 -3.04 2.97
C PHE A 96 5.04 -3.85 1.77
N MET A 97 4.87 -3.30 0.57
CA MET A 97 5.51 -3.86 -0.61
C MET A 97 5.84 -2.75 -1.61
N ARG A 98 6.95 -2.96 -2.32
CA ARG A 98 7.40 -2.05 -3.37
C ARG A 98 6.97 -2.63 -4.72
N VAL A 99 5.87 -2.15 -5.23
CA VAL A 99 5.35 -2.58 -6.53
C VAL A 99 4.67 -1.43 -7.25
N ASP A 100 4.61 -1.55 -8.56
CA ASP A 100 3.78 -0.71 -9.40
C ASP A 100 2.34 -1.21 -9.31
N ALA A 101 1.40 -0.30 -9.06
CA ALA A 101 -0.01 -0.64 -8.88
C ALA A 101 -0.65 -1.31 -10.10
N ARG A 102 -0.04 -1.19 -11.29
CA ARG A 102 -0.51 -1.90 -12.48
C ARG A 102 -0.43 -3.41 -12.32
N LEU A 103 0.41 -3.90 -11.42
CA LEU A 103 0.63 -5.32 -11.17
C LEU A 103 -0.34 -5.92 -10.15
N LEU A 104 -1.25 -5.13 -9.58
CA LEU A 104 -2.15 -5.63 -8.53
C LEU A 104 -2.90 -6.91 -8.91
N PRO A 105 -3.43 -7.07 -10.13
CA PRO A 105 -4.10 -8.33 -10.49
C PRO A 105 -3.18 -9.55 -10.56
N GLU A 106 -1.86 -9.34 -10.64
CA GLU A 106 -0.88 -10.42 -10.61
C GLU A 106 -0.43 -10.76 -9.19
N ILE A 107 -0.79 -9.92 -8.23
CA ILE A 107 -0.37 -10.03 -6.82
C ILE A 107 -1.50 -10.54 -5.93
N PHE A 108 -2.71 -10.10 -6.21
CA PHE A 108 -3.91 -10.51 -5.46
C PHE A 108 -4.87 -11.27 -6.35
N GLU A 109 -5.51 -12.28 -5.79
CA GLU A 109 -6.58 -13.00 -6.45
C GLU A 109 -7.91 -12.28 -6.20
N LYS A 110 -8.90 -12.53 -7.06
CA LYS A 110 -10.24 -11.99 -6.88
C LYS A 110 -10.78 -12.35 -5.48
N GLY A 111 -11.21 -11.35 -4.74
CA GLY A 111 -11.78 -11.54 -3.41
C GLY A 111 -10.76 -11.57 -2.28
N GLU A 112 -9.46 -11.35 -2.56
CA GLU A 112 -8.46 -11.29 -1.50
C GLU A 112 -8.42 -9.95 -0.77
N VAL A 113 -8.88 -8.88 -1.40
CA VAL A 113 -8.83 -7.53 -0.85
C VAL A 113 -10.24 -7.06 -0.53
N ASP A 114 -10.46 -6.62 0.71
CA ASP A 114 -11.77 -6.16 1.17
C ASP A 114 -12.00 -4.67 0.94
N LYS A 115 -10.94 -3.87 0.97
CA LYS A 115 -11.04 -2.42 0.78
C LYS A 115 -9.73 -1.85 0.27
N ILE A 116 -9.83 -0.84 -0.59
CA ILE A 116 -8.68 -0.12 -1.14
C ILE A 116 -8.79 1.36 -0.78
N TYR A 117 -7.70 1.90 -0.23
CA TYR A 117 -7.56 3.33 0.00
C TYR A 117 -6.63 3.93 -1.04
N LEU A 118 -7.03 5.08 -1.59
CA LEU A 118 -6.25 5.89 -2.50
C LEU A 118 -6.11 7.28 -1.86
N ASN A 119 -4.99 7.54 -1.22
CA ASN A 119 -4.78 8.81 -0.52
C ASN A 119 -3.63 9.57 -1.17
N PHE A 120 -3.83 10.86 -1.42
CA PHE A 120 -2.79 11.79 -1.88
C PHE A 120 -2.03 11.31 -3.12
N SER A 121 -2.67 10.53 -3.99
CA SER A 121 -2.04 10.07 -5.22
C SER A 121 -1.73 11.24 -6.15
N ASP A 122 -0.68 11.09 -6.98
CA ASP A 122 -0.31 12.10 -7.97
C ASP A 122 -1.49 12.40 -8.88
N PRO A 123 -1.84 13.68 -9.08
CA PRO A 123 -3.02 14.04 -9.85
C PRO A 123 -2.89 13.79 -11.34
N TRP A 124 -1.66 13.77 -11.90
CA TRP A 124 -1.43 13.64 -13.34
C TRP A 124 -2.40 14.51 -14.13
N PRO A 125 -2.32 15.86 -14.03
CA PRO A 125 -3.39 16.75 -14.50
C PRO A 125 -3.56 16.82 -16.03
N LYS A 126 -2.53 16.45 -16.80
CA LYS A 126 -2.61 16.50 -18.26
C LYS A 126 -3.46 15.36 -18.81
N ALA A 127 -4.28 15.64 -19.82
CA ALA A 127 -5.16 14.65 -20.43
C ALA A 127 -4.41 13.41 -20.93
N ARG A 128 -3.17 13.60 -21.47
CA ARG A 128 -2.34 12.49 -21.96
C ARG A 128 -1.94 11.51 -20.85
N HIS A 129 -2.03 11.93 -19.58
CA HIS A 129 -1.69 11.10 -18.43
C HIS A 129 -2.91 10.46 -17.78
N ALA A 130 -4.08 10.53 -18.40
CA ALA A 130 -5.32 10.04 -17.78
C ALA A 130 -5.22 8.58 -17.29
N LYS A 131 -4.57 7.71 -18.05
CA LYS A 131 -4.39 6.29 -17.71
C LYS A 131 -3.46 6.07 -16.51
N ARG A 132 -2.60 7.04 -16.18
CA ARG A 132 -1.66 6.96 -15.06
C ARG A 132 -2.31 7.29 -13.72
N ARG A 133 -3.48 7.94 -13.74
CA ARG A 133 -4.17 8.30 -12.51
C ARG A 133 -4.66 7.03 -11.82
N LEU A 134 -4.43 6.93 -10.51
CA LEU A 134 -4.90 5.78 -9.73
C LEU A 134 -6.43 5.71 -9.65
N THR A 135 -7.13 6.77 -10.06
CA THR A 135 -8.59 6.83 -10.16
C THR A 135 -9.08 6.66 -11.61
N SER A 136 -8.17 6.36 -12.57
CA SER A 136 -8.55 6.17 -13.95
C SER A 136 -9.43 4.92 -14.12
N ARG A 137 -10.13 4.84 -15.27
CA ARG A 137 -10.96 3.68 -15.60
C ARG A 137 -10.12 2.40 -15.64
N GLU A 138 -8.90 2.47 -16.18
CA GLU A 138 -7.99 1.33 -16.26
C GLU A 138 -7.58 0.84 -14.86
N PHE A 139 -7.31 1.75 -13.95
CA PHE A 139 -6.99 1.37 -12.57
C PHE A 139 -8.21 0.87 -11.81
N LEU A 140 -9.36 1.48 -11.99
CA LEU A 140 -10.60 1.00 -11.36
C LEU A 140 -10.93 -0.42 -11.80
N ALA A 141 -10.67 -0.76 -13.08
CA ALA A 141 -10.85 -2.12 -13.58
C ALA A 141 -9.88 -3.09 -12.88
N ARG A 142 -8.64 -2.67 -12.61
CA ARG A 142 -7.68 -3.49 -11.87
C ARG A 142 -8.13 -3.73 -10.43
N TYR A 143 -8.66 -2.72 -9.77
CA TYR A 143 -9.17 -2.87 -8.39
C TYR A 143 -10.34 -3.86 -8.34
N ASP A 144 -11.22 -3.80 -9.32
CA ASP A 144 -12.35 -4.73 -9.41
C ASP A 144 -11.88 -6.20 -9.51
N GLN A 145 -10.72 -6.44 -10.12
CA GLN A 145 -10.17 -7.79 -10.27
C GLN A 145 -9.67 -8.39 -8.96
N ILE A 146 -9.47 -7.59 -7.92
CA ILE A 146 -8.91 -8.06 -6.65
C ILE A 146 -9.86 -7.90 -5.46
N LEU A 147 -10.85 -7.02 -5.58
CA LEU A 147 -11.80 -6.75 -4.49
C LEU A 147 -12.82 -7.87 -4.31
N VAL A 148 -13.24 -8.05 -3.05
CA VAL A 148 -14.42 -8.85 -2.74
C VAL A 148 -15.66 -8.24 -3.39
N GLN A 149 -16.73 -9.03 -3.54
CA GLN A 149 -18.01 -8.49 -3.96
C GLN A 149 -18.45 -7.43 -2.94
N ASP A 150 -18.92 -6.28 -3.43
CA ASP A 150 -19.27 -5.13 -2.61
C ASP A 150 -18.09 -4.45 -1.90
N GLY A 151 -16.86 -4.81 -2.26
CA GLY A 151 -15.66 -4.12 -1.79
C GLY A 151 -15.65 -2.67 -2.25
N LYS A 152 -14.98 -1.81 -1.46
CA LYS A 152 -14.98 -0.37 -1.69
C LYS A 152 -13.60 0.17 -1.98
N VAL A 153 -13.56 1.19 -2.84
CA VAL A 153 -12.38 2.03 -3.04
C VAL A 153 -12.70 3.38 -2.40
N GLU A 154 -11.91 3.78 -1.41
CA GLU A 154 -12.06 5.08 -0.75
C GLU A 154 -10.95 6.01 -1.21
N PHE A 155 -11.32 7.14 -1.78
CA PHE A 155 -10.40 8.13 -2.28
C PHE A 155 -10.44 9.38 -1.40
N LYS A 156 -9.26 9.80 -0.91
CA LYS A 156 -9.12 11.04 -0.15
C LYS A 156 -8.21 12.00 -0.88
N LEU A 157 -8.73 13.19 -1.15
CA LEU A 157 -7.93 14.30 -1.62
C LEU A 157 -7.34 15.04 -0.42
N SER A 158 -6.13 15.56 -0.59
CA SER A 158 -5.58 16.48 0.40
C SER A 158 -6.42 17.77 0.39
N LEU A 159 -6.99 18.12 1.53
CA LEU A 159 -7.73 19.38 1.69
C LEU A 159 -6.82 20.58 1.93
N ILE A 160 -5.52 20.35 2.08
CA ILE A 160 -4.54 21.39 2.40
C ILE A 160 -4.40 22.42 1.28
N HIS A 161 -4.77 22.06 0.06
CA HIS A 161 -4.55 22.88 -1.14
C HIS A 161 -5.81 23.46 -1.75
N ILE A 162 -6.85 23.54 -0.99
CA ILE A 162 -8.10 24.17 -1.45
C ILE A 162 -7.99 25.67 -1.29
#